data_8f3df4183fafbe0a57b9329474618739
#
_entry.id   8f3df4183fafbe0a57b9329474618739
#
_cell.length_a   1.000
_cell.length_b   1.000
_cell.length_c   1.000
_cell.angle_alpha   90.00
_cell.angle_beta   90.00
_cell.angle_gamma   90.00
#
_symmetry.space_group_name_H-M   'P 1'
#
loop_
_entity.id
_entity.type
_entity.pdbx_description
1 polymer ?
#
loop_
_entity_poly.entity_id
_entity_poly.type
_entity_poly.pdbx_seq_one_letter_code
_entity_poly.pdbx_strand_id
1 'polypeptide(L)'
;MKLISWNVNGLRAVVGKGFADIFNELDADIFCLQETKLQAGQIELDLPGYEQYWNYAERKGYSGTAVFTRIKPLNVTYGMGIEEHDTEGRMITLEYESFYLVNVYTPNSKEGLARLPYRMEWEDAVRAYLKKLEQRKQVVLCGDLNVAHEEIDLKNPKTNRKNAGFSDEERAKMTELLSAGFIDTFRYFYPDKTGEYSWWSYRFNARKNNAGWRIDYFIVSEALKDRLVSASIHQEIFGSDHCPVELEVKQ
;
A
#
# COMPACT_ATOMS: atom_id res chain seq x y z
N MET A 1 10.11 14.95 4.79
CA MET A 1 8.88 14.66 4.01
C MET A 1 8.20 13.45 4.62
N LYS A 2 6.92 13.60 4.95
CA LYS A 2 6.09 12.55 5.57
C LYS A 2 5.13 11.96 4.52
N LEU A 3 5.10 10.65 4.41
CA LEU A 3 4.21 9.90 3.52
C LEU A 3 3.33 8.96 4.35
N ILE A 4 2.05 8.91 4.02
CA ILE A 4 1.08 7.99 4.64
C ILE A 4 0.50 7.10 3.54
N SER A 5 0.26 5.84 3.87
CA SER A 5 -0.47 4.89 3.04
C SER A 5 -1.54 4.18 3.87
N TRP A 6 -2.78 4.12 3.37
CA TRP A 6 -3.90 3.54 4.08
C TRP A 6 -4.90 2.85 3.13
N ASN A 7 -5.09 1.56 3.30
CA ASN A 7 -6.23 0.88 2.72
C ASN A 7 -7.48 1.22 3.53
N VAL A 8 -8.42 1.92 2.92
CA VAL A 8 -9.63 2.43 3.59
C VAL A 8 -10.84 1.49 3.49
N ASN A 9 -10.74 0.40 2.74
CA ASN A 9 -11.82 -0.58 2.54
C ASN A 9 -13.19 0.09 2.27
N GLY A 10 -13.17 1.10 1.41
CA GLY A 10 -14.32 1.93 1.06
C GLY A 10 -14.29 3.30 1.73
N LEU A 11 -13.84 4.32 0.97
CA LEU A 11 -13.60 5.67 1.49
C LEU A 11 -14.85 6.33 2.07
N ARG A 12 -16.04 6.14 1.46
CA ARG A 12 -17.29 6.72 2.01
C ARG A 12 -17.56 6.27 3.44
N ALA A 13 -17.27 5.00 3.76
CA ALA A 13 -17.47 4.48 5.11
C ALA A 13 -16.48 5.12 6.11
N VAL A 14 -15.23 5.32 5.71
CA VAL A 14 -14.20 5.93 6.57
C VAL A 14 -14.43 7.43 6.75
N VAL A 15 -14.93 8.12 5.73
CA VAL A 15 -15.32 9.54 5.85
C VAL A 15 -16.37 9.72 6.95
N GLY A 16 -17.38 8.85 6.99
CA GLY A 16 -18.39 8.84 8.08
C GLY A 16 -17.85 8.47 9.47
N LYS A 17 -16.59 8.03 9.55
CA LYS A 17 -15.90 7.64 10.80
C LYS A 17 -14.77 8.58 11.19
N GLY A 18 -14.70 9.76 10.60
CA GLY A 18 -13.71 10.79 10.98
C GLY A 18 -12.45 10.83 10.11
N PHE A 19 -12.52 10.45 8.85
CA PHE A 19 -11.38 10.52 7.92
C PHE A 19 -10.70 11.89 7.92
N ALA A 20 -11.49 12.99 7.90
CA ALA A 20 -10.94 14.33 7.86
C ALA A 20 -10.08 14.66 9.09
N ASP A 21 -10.51 14.25 10.29
CA ASP A 21 -9.74 14.46 11.52
C ASP A 21 -8.45 13.65 11.51
N ILE A 22 -8.52 12.37 11.11
CA ILE A 22 -7.34 11.50 10.97
C ILE A 22 -6.36 12.06 9.93
N PHE A 23 -6.87 12.50 8.79
CA PHE A 23 -6.07 13.09 7.72
C PHE A 23 -5.31 14.34 8.19
N ASN A 24 -6.00 15.22 8.91
CA ASN A 24 -5.41 16.44 9.46
C ASN A 24 -4.41 16.15 10.58
N GLU A 25 -4.68 15.17 11.46
CA GLU A 25 -3.78 14.78 12.56
C GLU A 25 -2.49 14.16 12.03
N LEU A 26 -2.58 13.31 11.01
CA LEU A 26 -1.41 12.70 10.37
C LEU A 26 -0.57 13.72 9.60
N ASP A 27 -1.14 14.79 9.10
CA ASP A 27 -0.47 15.95 8.48
C ASP A 27 0.65 15.55 7.51
N ALA A 28 0.33 14.69 6.54
CA ALA A 28 1.29 14.15 5.59
C ALA A 28 1.53 15.10 4.41
N ASP A 29 2.75 15.11 3.86
CA ASP A 29 3.04 15.76 2.58
C ASP A 29 2.37 15.01 1.41
N ILE A 30 2.31 13.67 1.52
CA ILE A 30 1.67 12.79 0.53
C ILE A 30 0.85 11.73 1.27
N PHE A 31 -0.41 11.58 0.90
CA PHE A 31 -1.35 10.62 1.49
C PHE A 31 -1.91 9.69 0.41
N CYS A 32 -1.60 8.41 0.49
CA CYS A 32 -1.98 7.38 -0.47
C CYS A 32 -3.12 6.51 0.08
N LEU A 33 -4.14 6.28 -0.74
CA LEU A 33 -5.26 5.41 -0.40
C LEU A 33 -5.35 4.21 -1.33
N GLN A 34 -5.77 3.08 -0.78
CA GLN A 34 -6.12 1.88 -1.52
C GLN A 34 -7.55 1.47 -1.17
N GLU A 35 -8.15 0.74 -2.09
CA GLU A 35 -9.52 0.21 -1.94
C GLU A 35 -10.56 1.29 -1.65
N THR A 36 -10.54 2.36 -2.43
CA THR A 36 -11.47 3.50 -2.29
C THR A 36 -12.91 3.11 -2.59
N LYS A 37 -13.14 2.10 -3.46
CA LYS A 37 -14.45 1.58 -3.89
C LYS A 37 -15.38 2.66 -4.47
N LEU A 38 -14.79 3.65 -5.16
CA LEU A 38 -15.50 4.81 -5.72
C LEU A 38 -15.50 4.81 -7.24
N GLN A 39 -16.42 5.61 -7.77
CA GLN A 39 -16.44 6.11 -9.13
C GLN A 39 -16.38 7.64 -9.10
N ALA A 40 -16.01 8.25 -10.23
CA ALA A 40 -15.94 9.70 -10.35
C ALA A 40 -17.26 10.39 -9.92
N GLY A 41 -17.14 11.45 -9.15
CA GLY A 41 -18.29 12.24 -8.69
C GLY A 41 -19.08 11.64 -7.52
N GLN A 42 -18.66 10.51 -6.94
CA GLN A 42 -19.37 9.90 -5.81
C GLN A 42 -19.00 10.49 -4.44
N ILE A 43 -17.92 11.25 -4.36
CA ILE A 43 -17.49 11.97 -3.18
C ILE A 43 -16.77 13.26 -3.58
N GLU A 44 -16.92 14.29 -2.77
CA GLU A 44 -16.07 15.48 -2.77
C GLU A 44 -15.36 15.55 -1.41
N LEU A 45 -14.03 15.66 -1.43
CA LEU A 45 -13.22 15.90 -0.26
C LEU A 45 -12.63 17.31 -0.33
N ASP A 46 -12.93 18.10 0.68
CA ASP A 46 -12.27 19.40 0.88
C ASP A 46 -10.95 19.18 1.62
N LEU A 47 -9.85 19.18 0.87
CA LEU A 47 -8.50 19.00 1.38
C LEU A 47 -7.63 20.20 0.95
N PRO A 48 -7.73 21.34 1.65
CA PRO A 48 -7.02 22.55 1.28
C PRO A 48 -5.51 22.35 1.18
N GLY A 49 -4.92 22.79 0.07
CA GLY A 49 -3.49 22.65 -0.18
C GLY A 49 -3.04 21.32 -0.75
N TYR A 50 -3.96 20.40 -1.02
CA TYR A 50 -3.64 19.12 -1.66
C TYR A 50 -4.22 19.04 -3.07
N GLU A 51 -3.39 18.60 -4.02
CA GLU A 51 -3.86 18.07 -5.29
C GLU A 51 -4.33 16.62 -5.10
N GLN A 52 -5.38 16.21 -5.81
CA GLN A 52 -6.02 14.91 -5.66
C GLN A 52 -5.96 14.14 -6.98
N TYR A 53 -5.45 12.92 -6.94
CA TYR A 53 -5.36 12.03 -8.10
C TYR A 53 -6.09 10.72 -7.78
N TRP A 54 -7.01 10.32 -8.67
CA TRP A 54 -7.91 9.19 -8.48
C TRP A 54 -7.80 8.20 -9.62
N ASN A 55 -7.70 6.91 -9.31
CA ASN A 55 -7.79 5.83 -10.28
C ASN A 55 -8.92 4.89 -9.89
N TYR A 56 -9.94 4.79 -10.73
CA TYR A 56 -11.15 4.02 -10.47
C TYR A 56 -11.11 2.69 -11.21
N ALA A 57 -11.66 1.63 -10.60
CA ALA A 57 -11.91 0.40 -11.32
C ALA A 57 -13.09 0.57 -12.29
N GLU A 58 -13.09 -0.15 -13.41
CA GLU A 58 -14.24 -0.23 -14.32
C GLU A 58 -15.46 -0.81 -13.59
N ARG A 59 -15.22 -1.80 -12.73
CA ARG A 59 -16.25 -2.38 -11.89
C ARG A 59 -16.61 -1.44 -10.73
N LYS A 60 -17.89 -1.03 -10.66
CA LYS A 60 -18.40 -0.17 -9.59
C LYS A 60 -18.27 -0.80 -8.21
N GLY A 61 -17.92 0.03 -7.21
CA GLY A 61 -17.81 -0.39 -5.81
C GLY A 61 -16.69 -1.38 -5.51
N TYR A 62 -15.64 -1.39 -6.32
CA TYR A 62 -14.54 -2.34 -6.24
C TYR A 62 -13.19 -1.66 -6.42
N SER A 63 -12.15 -2.13 -5.68
CA SER A 63 -10.78 -1.64 -5.81
C SER A 63 -10.65 -0.10 -5.79
N GLY A 64 -9.82 0.47 -6.65
CA GLY A 64 -9.57 1.91 -6.76
C GLY A 64 -8.50 2.41 -5.81
N THR A 65 -7.72 3.38 -6.29
CA THR A 65 -6.63 4.03 -5.53
C THR A 65 -6.76 5.55 -5.63
N ALA A 66 -6.18 6.26 -4.67
CA ALA A 66 -6.08 7.72 -4.72
C ALA A 66 -4.76 8.20 -4.10
N VAL A 67 -4.29 9.36 -4.52
CA VAL A 67 -3.16 10.06 -3.90
C VAL A 67 -3.53 11.51 -3.70
N PHE A 68 -3.31 12.03 -2.49
CA PHE A 68 -3.44 13.42 -2.12
C PHE A 68 -2.05 13.97 -1.81
N THR A 69 -1.64 15.07 -2.42
CA THR A 69 -0.27 15.58 -2.29
C THR A 69 -0.22 17.10 -2.20
N ARG A 70 0.59 17.62 -1.28
CA ARG A 70 0.95 19.06 -1.20
C ARG A 70 2.04 19.43 -2.21
N ILE A 71 2.77 18.44 -2.70
CA ILE A 71 3.89 18.63 -3.61
C ILE A 71 3.40 18.34 -5.02
N LYS A 72 3.43 19.33 -5.89
CA LYS A 72 2.98 19.14 -7.27
C LYS A 72 3.89 18.19 -8.01
N PRO A 73 3.38 17.06 -8.54
CA PRO A 73 4.18 16.14 -9.35
C PRO A 73 4.48 16.72 -10.73
N LEU A 74 5.58 16.29 -11.32
CA LEU A 74 5.94 16.60 -12.71
C LEU A 74 5.04 15.87 -13.71
N ASN A 75 4.64 14.64 -13.35
CA ASN A 75 3.76 13.80 -14.16
C ASN A 75 2.99 12.82 -13.29
N VAL A 76 1.83 12.39 -13.79
CA VAL A 76 0.99 11.35 -13.16
C VAL A 76 0.65 10.28 -14.19
N THR A 77 0.84 9.02 -13.82
CA THR A 77 0.52 7.87 -14.64
C THR A 77 -0.43 6.94 -13.89
N TYR A 78 -1.45 6.44 -14.57
CA TYR A 78 -2.42 5.49 -14.04
C TYR A 78 -2.17 4.11 -14.64
N GLY A 79 -2.02 3.09 -13.77
CA GLY A 79 -1.67 1.73 -14.19
C GLY A 79 -0.21 1.55 -14.57
N MET A 80 0.08 0.43 -15.21
CA MET A 80 1.43 0.02 -15.65
C MET A 80 1.61 0.10 -17.18
N GLY A 81 0.53 0.40 -17.92
CA GLY A 81 0.49 0.32 -19.38
C GLY A 81 0.25 -1.13 -19.89
N ILE A 82 -0.36 -1.98 -19.07
CA ILE A 82 -0.75 -3.35 -19.39
C ILE A 82 -2.27 -3.45 -19.19
N GLU A 83 -3.01 -3.56 -20.29
CA GLU A 83 -4.48 -3.50 -20.30
C GLU A 83 -5.11 -4.48 -19.29
N GLU A 84 -4.64 -5.72 -19.22
CA GLU A 84 -5.14 -6.74 -18.31
C GLU A 84 -5.00 -6.35 -16.82
N HIS A 85 -3.99 -5.54 -16.49
CA HIS A 85 -3.70 -5.13 -15.11
C HIS A 85 -4.30 -3.77 -14.76
N ASP A 86 -4.68 -2.97 -15.74
CA ASP A 86 -5.02 -1.55 -15.52
C ASP A 86 -6.54 -1.29 -15.38
N THR A 87 -7.40 -2.32 -15.54
CA THR A 87 -8.87 -2.21 -15.47
C THR A 87 -9.43 -2.05 -14.05
N GLU A 88 -8.65 -2.38 -13.03
CA GLU A 88 -9.12 -2.41 -11.64
C GLU A 88 -8.68 -1.18 -10.80
N GLY A 89 -8.07 -0.15 -11.43
CA GLY A 89 -7.69 1.10 -10.74
C GLY A 89 -6.69 0.90 -9.60
N ARG A 90 -5.72 -0.01 -9.77
CA ARG A 90 -4.84 -0.49 -8.70
C ARG A 90 -3.55 0.26 -8.52
N MET A 91 -3.19 1.14 -9.45
CA MET A 91 -1.89 1.82 -9.41
C MET A 91 -1.98 3.28 -9.85
N ILE A 92 -1.32 4.16 -9.09
CA ILE A 92 -1.03 5.54 -9.48
C ILE A 92 0.46 5.78 -9.27
N THR A 93 1.14 6.30 -10.29
CA THR A 93 2.54 6.72 -10.21
C THR A 93 2.63 8.23 -10.32
N LEU A 94 3.24 8.88 -9.33
CA LEU A 94 3.57 10.31 -9.36
C LEU A 94 5.07 10.46 -9.59
N GLU A 95 5.45 11.24 -10.60
CA GLU A 95 6.85 11.61 -10.84
C GLU A 95 7.18 12.92 -10.12
N TYR A 96 8.14 12.90 -9.23
CA TYR A 96 8.73 14.08 -8.60
C TYR A 96 10.15 14.35 -9.14
N GLU A 97 10.77 15.45 -8.74
CA GLU A 97 12.12 15.81 -9.20
C GLU A 97 13.15 14.69 -8.94
N SER A 98 13.16 14.12 -7.74
CA SER A 98 14.20 13.19 -7.29
C SER A 98 13.74 11.73 -7.16
N PHE A 99 12.44 11.43 -7.28
CA PHE A 99 11.91 10.08 -7.10
C PHE A 99 10.56 9.88 -7.81
N TYR A 100 10.17 8.61 -7.97
CA TYR A 100 8.82 8.19 -8.29
C TYR A 100 8.12 7.69 -7.03
N LEU A 101 6.89 8.13 -6.80
CA LEU A 101 5.98 7.50 -5.85
C LEU A 101 5.04 6.57 -6.62
N VAL A 102 4.96 5.31 -6.20
CA VAL A 102 4.04 4.33 -6.76
C VAL A 102 3.10 3.86 -5.65
N ASN A 103 1.83 4.28 -5.72
CA ASN A 103 0.76 3.80 -4.84
C ASN A 103 0.10 2.59 -5.48
N VAL A 104 0.06 1.45 -4.78
CA VAL A 104 -0.45 0.20 -5.32
C VAL A 104 -1.44 -0.48 -4.38
N TYR A 105 -2.48 -1.09 -4.95
CA TYR A 105 -3.37 -2.04 -4.31
C TYR A 105 -3.25 -3.38 -5.02
N THR A 106 -2.44 -4.26 -4.49
CA THR A 106 -2.15 -5.58 -5.08
C THR A 106 -3.39 -6.49 -5.04
N PRO A 107 -3.72 -7.20 -6.12
CA PRO A 107 -4.87 -8.10 -6.12
C PRO A 107 -4.71 -9.24 -5.11
N ASN A 108 -5.75 -9.50 -4.32
CA ASN A 108 -5.79 -10.62 -3.39
C ASN A 108 -5.95 -11.95 -4.16
N SER A 109 -5.24 -12.99 -3.73
CA SER A 109 -5.30 -14.33 -4.35
C SER A 109 -6.61 -15.08 -4.10
N LYS A 110 -7.48 -14.55 -3.23
CA LYS A 110 -8.79 -15.06 -2.81
C LYS A 110 -8.74 -16.41 -2.09
N GLU A 111 -9.89 -16.81 -1.54
CA GLU A 111 -10.06 -18.09 -0.87
C GLU A 111 -9.67 -19.24 -1.79
N GLY A 112 -9.00 -20.24 -1.23
CA GLY A 112 -8.48 -21.38 -1.98
C GLY A 112 -7.43 -21.03 -3.02
N LEU A 113 -6.82 -19.82 -2.95
CA LEU A 113 -5.82 -19.31 -3.90
C LEU A 113 -6.34 -19.27 -5.35
N ALA A 114 -7.65 -19.07 -5.53
CA ALA A 114 -8.31 -19.13 -6.83
C ALA A 114 -7.77 -18.12 -7.86
N ARG A 115 -7.16 -17.01 -7.39
CA ARG A 115 -6.58 -15.97 -8.25
C ARG A 115 -5.04 -15.94 -8.19
N LEU A 116 -4.41 -16.96 -7.61
CA LEU A 116 -2.96 -17.01 -7.43
C LEU A 116 -2.18 -16.92 -8.77
N PRO A 117 -2.54 -17.64 -9.86
CA PRO A 117 -1.82 -17.51 -11.12
C PRO A 117 -1.76 -16.06 -11.62
N TYR A 118 -2.90 -15.36 -11.67
CA TYR A 118 -2.97 -13.94 -12.03
C TYR A 118 -2.13 -13.07 -11.10
N ARG A 119 -2.18 -13.35 -9.78
CA ARG A 119 -1.38 -12.63 -8.80
C ARG A 119 0.12 -12.75 -9.07
N MET A 120 0.60 -13.92 -9.48
CA MET A 120 2.01 -14.13 -9.80
C MET A 120 2.44 -13.30 -11.03
N GLU A 121 1.61 -13.26 -12.08
CA GLU A 121 1.85 -12.41 -13.25
C GLU A 121 1.86 -10.92 -12.89
N TRP A 122 0.91 -10.49 -12.05
CA TRP A 122 0.86 -9.13 -11.50
C TRP A 122 2.16 -8.74 -10.78
N GLU A 123 2.66 -9.59 -9.89
CA GLU A 123 3.88 -9.33 -9.11
C GLU A 123 5.11 -9.18 -10.01
N ASP A 124 5.23 -10.02 -11.04
CA ASP A 124 6.31 -9.92 -12.01
C ASP A 124 6.22 -8.64 -12.84
N ALA A 125 5.02 -8.25 -13.25
CA ALA A 125 4.77 -7.03 -13.99
C ALA A 125 5.09 -5.78 -13.13
N VAL A 126 4.66 -5.75 -11.87
CA VAL A 126 4.99 -4.65 -10.94
C VAL A 126 6.49 -4.54 -10.74
N ARG A 127 7.18 -5.65 -10.46
CA ARG A 127 8.64 -5.63 -10.28
C ARG A 127 9.36 -5.09 -11.52
N ALA A 128 8.97 -5.54 -12.71
CA ALA A 128 9.52 -5.05 -13.97
C ALA A 128 9.25 -3.55 -14.17
N TYR A 129 8.04 -3.09 -13.85
CA TYR A 129 7.65 -1.68 -13.92
C TYR A 129 8.50 -0.81 -12.98
N LEU A 130 8.65 -1.21 -11.71
CA LEU A 130 9.48 -0.49 -10.74
C LEU A 130 10.94 -0.44 -11.17
N LYS A 131 11.51 -1.52 -11.70
CA LYS A 131 12.89 -1.55 -12.22
C LYS A 131 13.07 -0.65 -13.44
N LYS A 132 12.06 -0.50 -14.28
CA LYS A 132 12.08 0.45 -15.40
C LYS A 132 12.09 1.91 -14.91
N LEU A 133 11.28 2.24 -13.91
CA LEU A 133 11.27 3.58 -13.29
C LEU A 133 12.62 3.88 -12.64
N GLU A 134 13.18 2.90 -11.92
CA GLU A 134 14.44 3.05 -11.18
C GLU A 134 15.65 3.37 -12.08
N GLN A 135 15.59 3.03 -13.37
CA GLN A 135 16.61 3.45 -14.35
C GLN A 135 16.70 4.96 -14.52
N ARG A 136 15.67 5.71 -14.12
CA ARG A 136 15.59 7.17 -14.26
C ARG A 136 15.70 7.89 -12.93
N LYS A 137 14.94 7.45 -11.93
CA LYS A 137 14.89 8.05 -10.58
C LYS A 137 14.61 6.96 -9.56
N GLN A 138 14.97 7.19 -8.31
CA GLN A 138 14.65 6.29 -7.20
C GLN A 138 13.15 6.11 -7.05
N VAL A 139 12.73 4.97 -6.50
CA VAL A 139 11.33 4.60 -6.35
C VAL A 139 10.96 4.49 -4.88
N VAL A 140 9.82 5.06 -4.52
CA VAL A 140 9.08 4.81 -3.28
C VAL A 140 7.79 4.11 -3.66
N LEU A 141 7.68 2.83 -3.36
CA LEU A 141 6.46 2.04 -3.49
C LEU A 141 5.72 2.05 -2.15
N CYS A 142 4.43 2.27 -2.17
CA CYS A 142 3.58 2.09 -0.99
C CYS A 142 2.25 1.44 -1.35
N GLY A 143 1.61 0.89 -0.35
CA GLY A 143 0.24 0.39 -0.46
C GLY A 143 0.00 -0.94 0.23
N ASP A 144 -1.18 -1.47 -0.02
CA ASP A 144 -1.57 -2.82 0.39
C ASP A 144 -1.02 -3.84 -0.62
N LEU A 145 0.03 -4.55 -0.22
CA LEU A 145 0.66 -5.59 -1.03
C LEU A 145 0.01 -6.97 -0.87
N ASN A 146 -1.03 -7.06 -0.02
CA ASN A 146 -1.77 -8.31 0.21
C ASN A 146 -0.87 -9.54 0.49
N VAL A 147 0.25 -9.33 1.18
CA VAL A 147 1.18 -10.38 1.59
C VAL A 147 1.86 -10.03 2.91
N ALA A 148 1.84 -10.96 3.88
CA ALA A 148 2.77 -10.96 5.00
C ALA A 148 4.04 -11.69 4.54
N HIS A 149 5.21 -11.02 4.58
CA HIS A 149 6.43 -11.57 3.99
C HIS A 149 7.00 -12.72 4.81
N GLU A 150 7.24 -12.47 6.10
CA GLU A 150 7.89 -13.44 7.00
C GLU A 150 6.93 -13.92 8.10
N GLU A 151 7.30 -14.98 8.81
CA GLU A 151 6.48 -15.50 9.90
C GLU A 151 6.25 -14.49 11.02
N ILE A 152 7.15 -13.53 11.21
CA ILE A 152 7.03 -12.43 12.15
C ILE A 152 5.93 -11.41 11.75
N ASP A 153 5.53 -11.41 10.47
CA ASP A 153 4.59 -10.44 9.91
C ASP A 153 3.11 -10.81 10.09
N LEU A 154 2.83 -11.94 10.76
CA LEU A 154 1.45 -12.30 11.13
C LEU A 154 1.40 -13.11 12.42
N LYS A 155 0.25 -13.07 13.10
CA LYS A 155 0.07 -13.71 14.41
C LYS A 155 0.13 -15.24 14.36
N ASN A 156 -0.42 -15.87 13.32
CA ASN A 156 -0.60 -17.31 13.24
C ASN A 156 -0.01 -17.89 11.94
N PRO A 157 1.32 -17.89 11.75
CA PRO A 157 1.93 -18.28 10.47
C PRO A 157 1.67 -19.75 10.10
N LYS A 158 1.75 -20.66 11.06
CA LYS A 158 1.60 -22.12 10.80
C LYS A 158 0.25 -22.49 10.18
N THR A 159 -0.82 -21.86 10.61
CA THR A 159 -2.18 -22.16 10.12
C THR A 159 -2.55 -21.42 8.85
N ASN A 160 -1.76 -20.41 8.45
CA ASN A 160 -2.06 -19.55 7.30
C ASN A 160 -1.18 -19.80 6.07
N ARG A 161 -0.25 -20.76 6.12
CA ARG A 161 0.75 -21.00 5.06
C ARG A 161 0.15 -21.36 3.68
N LYS A 162 -1.11 -21.77 3.63
CA LYS A 162 -1.84 -22.07 2.39
C LYS A 162 -2.99 -21.10 2.13
N ASN A 163 -3.05 -20.00 2.86
CA ASN A 163 -4.08 -18.99 2.70
C ASN A 163 -3.56 -17.82 1.88
N ALA A 164 -4.47 -17.13 1.19
CA ALA A 164 -4.17 -15.89 0.46
C ALA A 164 -3.50 -14.88 1.40
N GLY A 165 -2.42 -14.26 0.93
CA GLY A 165 -1.60 -13.32 1.69
C GLY A 165 -0.45 -13.95 2.48
N PHE A 166 -0.34 -15.30 2.53
CA PHE A 166 0.78 -15.99 3.17
C PHE A 166 1.16 -17.31 2.50
N SER A 167 0.78 -17.52 1.26
CA SER A 167 1.26 -18.66 0.47
C SER A 167 2.75 -18.55 0.20
N ASP A 168 3.41 -19.70 0.00
CA ASP A 168 4.84 -19.73 -0.28
C ASP A 168 5.17 -18.95 -1.58
N GLU A 169 4.27 -18.98 -2.56
CA GLU A 169 4.41 -18.28 -3.84
C GLU A 169 4.32 -16.75 -3.67
N GLU A 170 3.35 -16.24 -2.90
CA GLU A 170 3.22 -14.81 -2.63
C GLU A 170 4.43 -14.27 -1.85
N ARG A 171 4.87 -15.00 -0.84
CA ARG A 171 6.07 -14.67 -0.06
C ARG A 171 7.34 -14.68 -0.90
N ALA A 172 7.47 -15.66 -1.81
CA ALA A 172 8.59 -15.72 -2.74
C ALA A 172 8.64 -14.49 -3.66
N LYS A 173 7.49 -14.01 -4.17
CA LYS A 173 7.42 -12.78 -4.98
C LYS A 173 7.84 -11.54 -4.19
N MET A 174 7.50 -11.45 -2.91
CA MET A 174 7.99 -10.37 -2.05
C MET A 174 9.52 -10.45 -1.86
N THR A 175 10.05 -11.65 -1.66
CA THR A 175 11.51 -11.87 -1.59
C THR A 175 12.20 -11.49 -2.89
N GLU A 176 11.63 -11.84 -4.06
CA GLU A 176 12.15 -11.43 -5.36
C GLU A 176 12.15 -9.90 -5.54
N LEU A 177 11.08 -9.22 -5.08
CA LEU A 177 11.01 -7.76 -5.12
C LEU A 177 12.13 -7.13 -4.29
N LEU A 178 12.29 -7.53 -3.05
CA LEU A 178 13.34 -7.00 -2.16
C LEU A 178 14.75 -7.32 -2.70
N SER A 179 14.96 -8.53 -3.22
CA SER A 179 16.23 -8.95 -3.81
C SER A 179 16.59 -8.20 -5.10
N ALA A 180 15.61 -7.52 -5.72
CA ALA A 180 15.85 -6.69 -6.89
C ALA A 180 16.44 -5.30 -6.57
N GLY A 181 16.80 -5.04 -5.31
CA GLY A 181 17.43 -3.77 -4.86
C GLY A 181 16.45 -2.85 -4.15
N PHE A 182 15.48 -3.40 -3.44
CA PHE A 182 14.50 -2.65 -2.67
C PHE A 182 14.57 -3.00 -1.17
N ILE A 183 14.14 -2.07 -0.33
CA ILE A 183 14.15 -2.16 1.13
C ILE A 183 12.72 -2.07 1.66
N ASP A 184 12.30 -3.04 2.48
CA ASP A 184 11.15 -2.91 3.38
C ASP A 184 11.54 -1.95 4.52
N THR A 185 11.00 -0.75 4.50
CA THR A 185 11.43 0.32 5.40
C THR A 185 11.10 0.03 6.86
N PHE A 186 9.97 -0.63 7.15
CA PHE A 186 9.65 -1.00 8.51
C PHE A 186 10.62 -2.04 9.06
N ARG A 187 10.93 -3.09 8.32
CA ARG A 187 11.92 -4.12 8.74
C ARG A 187 13.35 -3.60 8.75
N TYR A 188 13.66 -2.59 7.97
CA TYR A 188 14.94 -1.90 8.07
C TYR A 188 15.17 -1.26 9.44
N PHE A 189 14.15 -0.57 9.98
CA PHE A 189 14.24 0.04 11.32
C PHE A 189 13.99 -0.96 12.45
N TYR A 190 13.12 -1.92 12.25
CA TYR A 190 12.61 -2.84 13.27
C TYR A 190 12.67 -4.30 12.81
N PRO A 191 13.88 -4.88 12.60
CA PRO A 191 14.04 -6.21 12.02
C PRO A 191 13.34 -7.30 12.82
N ASP A 192 13.36 -7.19 14.16
CA ASP A 192 12.89 -8.23 15.08
C ASP A 192 11.63 -7.84 15.88
N LYS A 193 11.01 -6.70 15.59
CA LYS A 193 9.84 -6.22 16.33
C LYS A 193 8.60 -7.05 15.97
N THR A 194 8.04 -7.74 16.96
CA THR A 194 6.86 -8.60 16.83
C THR A 194 5.57 -7.86 17.15
N GLY A 195 4.42 -8.38 16.67
CA GLY A 195 3.10 -7.83 17.01
C GLY A 195 2.73 -6.54 16.28
N GLU A 196 3.52 -6.18 15.29
CA GLU A 196 3.31 -5.00 14.47
C GLU A 196 2.56 -5.38 13.18
N TYR A 197 1.28 -5.05 13.15
CA TYR A 197 0.39 -5.44 12.06
C TYR A 197 -0.34 -4.22 11.51
N SER A 198 -0.77 -4.31 10.25
CA SER A 198 -1.49 -3.25 9.55
C SER A 198 -2.93 -3.63 9.20
N TRP A 199 -3.27 -4.90 9.29
CA TRP A 199 -4.60 -5.43 8.97
C TRP A 199 -5.07 -6.48 9.98
N TRP A 200 -6.40 -6.48 10.27
CA TRP A 200 -7.08 -7.46 11.14
C TRP A 200 -8.44 -7.81 10.54
N SER A 201 -8.73 -9.10 10.48
CA SER A 201 -10.07 -9.55 10.09
C SER A 201 -11.15 -8.95 11.01
N TYR A 202 -12.31 -8.61 10.46
CA TYR A 202 -13.47 -8.23 11.27
C TYR A 202 -14.03 -9.40 12.11
N ARG A 203 -13.59 -10.62 11.83
CA ARG A 203 -14.07 -11.83 12.53
C ARG A 203 -13.28 -12.07 13.82
N PHE A 204 -13.91 -12.73 14.78
CA PHE A 204 -13.27 -13.26 15.99
C PHE A 204 -12.57 -12.23 16.89
N ASN A 205 -13.00 -10.97 16.86
CA ASN A 205 -12.34 -9.88 17.59
C ASN A 205 -10.83 -9.80 17.30
N ALA A 206 -10.42 -10.06 16.06
CA ALA A 206 -9.01 -10.19 15.68
C ALA A 206 -8.19 -8.97 16.08
N ARG A 207 -8.70 -7.75 15.86
CA ARG A 207 -7.98 -6.51 16.23
C ARG A 207 -7.80 -6.35 17.74
N LYS A 208 -8.85 -6.66 18.53
CA LYS A 208 -8.77 -6.62 20.00
C LYS A 208 -7.73 -7.61 20.55
N ASN A 209 -7.60 -8.77 19.91
CA ASN A 209 -6.66 -9.83 20.29
C ASN A 209 -5.29 -9.67 19.63
N ASN A 210 -5.09 -8.61 18.85
CA ASN A 210 -3.94 -8.39 17.98
C ASN A 210 -3.58 -9.62 17.12
N ALA A 211 -4.59 -10.30 16.58
CA ALA A 211 -4.42 -11.40 15.63
C ALA A 211 -4.40 -10.84 14.20
N GLY A 212 -3.37 -10.06 13.92
CA GLY A 212 -3.23 -9.28 12.68
C GLY A 212 -2.14 -9.79 11.75
N TRP A 213 -2.03 -9.09 10.63
CA TRP A 213 -1.07 -9.28 9.55
C TRP A 213 -0.48 -7.94 9.14
N ARG A 214 0.81 -7.89 8.85
CA ARG A 214 1.47 -6.73 8.24
C ARG A 214 1.49 -6.96 6.73
N ILE A 215 0.60 -6.29 6.03
CA ILE A 215 0.40 -6.41 4.57
C ILE A 215 0.43 -5.08 3.84
N ASP A 216 0.51 -3.96 4.57
CA ASP A 216 0.70 -2.62 4.05
C ASP A 216 2.16 -2.20 4.25
N TYR A 217 2.77 -1.61 3.22
CA TYR A 217 4.21 -1.37 3.19
C TYR A 217 4.57 -0.01 2.63
N PHE A 218 5.75 0.46 3.03
CA PHE A 218 6.60 1.35 2.25
C PHE A 218 7.87 0.58 1.88
N ILE A 219 8.11 0.45 0.58
CA ILE A 219 9.27 -0.21 -0.02
C ILE A 219 10.00 0.81 -0.88
N VAL A 220 11.30 0.95 -0.69
CA VAL A 220 12.07 1.98 -1.37
C VAL A 220 13.28 1.39 -2.10
N SER A 221 13.72 2.05 -3.18
CA SER A 221 15.01 1.75 -3.80
C SER A 221 16.14 1.79 -2.76
N GLU A 222 17.07 0.85 -2.80
CA GLU A 222 18.19 0.75 -1.85
C GLU A 222 19.01 2.05 -1.78
N ALA A 223 19.13 2.77 -2.87
CA ALA A 223 19.82 4.06 -2.91
C ALA A 223 19.16 5.17 -2.07
N LEU A 224 17.90 4.98 -1.61
CA LEU A 224 17.24 5.89 -0.67
C LEU A 224 17.55 5.58 0.80
N LYS A 225 18.32 4.54 1.09
CA LYS A 225 18.57 4.04 2.45
C LYS A 225 19.05 5.16 3.41
N ASP A 226 20.01 5.98 2.99
CA ASP A 226 20.57 7.04 3.84
C ASP A 226 19.63 8.25 4.00
N ARG A 227 18.54 8.27 3.26
CA ARG A 227 17.49 9.29 3.36
C ARG A 227 16.33 8.87 4.25
N LEU A 228 16.27 7.61 4.69
CA LEU A 228 15.23 7.13 5.61
C LEU A 228 15.39 7.77 6.99
N VAL A 229 14.30 8.24 7.57
CA VAL A 229 14.25 8.86 8.90
C VAL A 229 13.53 7.96 9.88
N SER A 230 12.31 7.53 9.54
CA SER A 230 11.49 6.65 10.38
C SER A 230 10.45 5.90 9.55
N ALA A 231 9.95 4.79 10.09
CA ALA A 231 8.79 4.08 9.58
C ALA A 231 7.88 3.72 10.76
N SER A 232 6.55 3.87 10.59
CA SER A 232 5.57 3.62 11.65
C SER A 232 4.35 2.88 11.12
N ILE A 233 3.67 2.18 12.05
CA ILE A 233 2.38 1.52 11.82
C ILE A 233 1.43 2.06 12.89
N HIS A 234 0.38 2.77 12.49
CA HIS A 234 -0.55 3.47 13.39
C HIS A 234 -1.69 2.55 13.84
N GLN A 235 -1.37 1.52 14.61
CA GLN A 235 -2.35 0.50 15.05
C GLN A 235 -3.50 1.07 15.89
N GLU A 236 -3.30 2.23 16.50
CA GLU A 236 -4.27 2.97 17.28
C GLU A 236 -5.35 3.68 16.45
N ILE A 237 -5.10 3.87 15.13
CA ILE A 237 -6.05 4.52 14.23
C ILE A 237 -7.05 3.50 13.69
N PHE A 238 -8.33 3.79 13.91
CA PHE A 238 -9.47 2.98 13.49
C PHE A 238 -10.20 3.62 12.30
N GLY A 239 -11.20 2.93 11.77
CA GLY A 239 -12.04 3.39 10.66
C GLY A 239 -12.12 2.36 9.54
N SER A 240 -11.03 1.65 9.27
CA SER A 240 -10.90 0.52 8.35
C SER A 240 -10.48 -0.75 9.12
N ASP A 241 -10.48 -1.90 8.46
CA ASP A 241 -9.82 -3.13 8.92
C ASP A 241 -8.29 -3.09 8.75
N HIS A 242 -7.79 -2.09 8.00
CA HIS A 242 -6.38 -1.70 8.01
C HIS A 242 -6.17 -0.45 8.88
N CYS A 243 -4.94 -0.24 9.31
CA CYS A 243 -4.48 1.03 9.86
C CYS A 243 -3.50 1.72 8.90
N PRO A 244 -3.28 3.04 9.03
CA PRO A 244 -2.29 3.75 8.25
C PRO A 244 -0.87 3.26 8.54
N VAL A 245 -0.01 3.25 7.53
CA VAL A 245 1.44 3.11 7.67
C VAL A 245 2.12 4.39 7.20
N GLU A 246 3.25 4.71 7.81
CA GLU A 246 3.98 5.97 7.62
C GLU A 246 5.43 5.74 7.25
N LEU A 247 5.95 6.58 6.39
CA LEU A 247 7.37 6.72 6.09
C LEU A 247 7.78 8.19 6.19
N GLU A 248 8.86 8.46 6.90
CA GLU A 248 9.54 9.75 6.83
C GLU A 248 10.88 9.63 6.11
N VAL A 249 11.12 10.55 5.18
CA VAL A 249 12.38 10.66 4.44
C VAL A 249 12.94 12.08 4.48
N LYS A 250 14.26 12.21 4.45
CA LYS A 250 14.92 13.51 4.26
C LYS A 250 14.55 14.09 2.89
N GLN A 251 14.33 15.38 2.84
CA GLN A 251 14.17 16.14 1.59
C GLN A 251 15.50 16.33 0.88
#